data_85a06553167481378c39897ecc6c4fd5
#
_entry.id   85a06553167481378c39897ecc6c4fd5
#
_cell.length_a   1.000
_cell.length_b   1.000
_cell.length_c   1.000
_cell.angle_alpha   90.00
_cell.angle_beta   90.00
_cell.angle_gamma   90.00
#
_symmetry.space_group_name_H-M   'P 1'
#
loop_
_entity.id
_entity.type
_entity.pdbx_description
1 polymer ?
#
loop_
_entity_poly.entity_id
_entity_poly.type
_entity_poly.pdbx_seq_one_letter_code
_entity_poly.pdbx_strand_id
1 'polypeptide(L)'
;MSSRFHSRSRRGFSPLNRQSGAVLLIVLWTSALMTILVTAMAGRVKLAATSVLNYNSAAENAARVMTTLYSAEAEIMLELMPRPIGEILETNSEGEIRNPAHRFDGRILTPNYPIPPNMELRVFSHAGKINLNRIPRRNMQLLIEKRLGGQEADPEKVQSLLDAWTDWTDLNDLPGLDGAESEYYLELDPPFSPRNNPELDTVEEISHIRGFAELFVGLNLDAAFTVYGNNRTVNLNLATREAMLLLPGLNSELADEIIAYRLRDDINTRSELGEIIPFENLAELSTWVGNETSSFYSVFVSMRNEIDSVQDAMLKRAAEGKFDPLSYNTNFEEYLSDDKYFRDIMSETFVDGNAVKQGLVSDRQAYMEIIEVNNFNQLPRVYKVDPYGRLPTVLVLSSEVN
;
A
#
# COMPACT_ATOMS: atom_id res chain seq x y z
N MET A 1 -6.27 -96.89 -80.68
CA MET A 1 -7.09 -96.75 -79.41
C MET A 1 -6.54 -95.64 -78.63
N SER A 2 -7.30 -94.64 -78.52
CA SER A 2 -6.96 -93.30 -77.99
C SER A 2 -7.28 -93.21 -76.56
N SER A 3 -6.38 -92.73 -75.71
CA SER A 3 -6.69 -92.28 -74.34
C SER A 3 -6.27 -90.82 -74.14
N ARG A 4 -7.24 -89.98 -73.95
CA ARG A 4 -7.08 -88.56 -73.70
C ARG A 4 -6.73 -88.35 -72.19
N PHE A 5 -5.59 -87.74 -71.94
CA PHE A 5 -5.27 -87.22 -70.61
C PHE A 5 -5.85 -85.82 -70.45
N HIS A 6 -6.67 -85.61 -69.44
CA HIS A 6 -7.17 -84.29 -69.01
C HIS A 6 -6.14 -83.65 -68.06
N SER A 7 -5.59 -82.55 -68.49
CA SER A 7 -4.78 -81.69 -67.65
C SER A 7 -5.66 -80.84 -66.77
N ARG A 8 -5.59 -81.02 -65.46
CA ARG A 8 -6.20 -80.12 -64.44
C ARG A 8 -5.27 -78.94 -64.23
N SER A 9 -5.71 -77.75 -64.65
CA SER A 9 -5.12 -76.45 -64.35
C SER A 9 -5.26 -76.19 -62.82
N ARG A 10 -4.13 -76.15 -62.15
CA ARG A 10 -4.05 -75.62 -60.77
C ARG A 10 -4.08 -74.10 -60.85
N ARG A 11 -5.16 -73.45 -60.38
CA ARG A 11 -5.20 -72.02 -60.13
C ARG A 11 -4.26 -71.74 -58.94
N GLY A 12 -3.10 -71.06 -59.26
CA GLY A 12 -2.22 -70.53 -58.23
C GLY A 12 -2.90 -69.39 -57.45
N PHE A 13 -3.07 -69.62 -56.16
CA PHE A 13 -3.35 -68.55 -55.27
C PHE A 13 -2.13 -67.61 -55.20
N SER A 14 -2.22 -66.41 -55.74
CA SER A 14 -1.22 -65.37 -55.50
C SER A 14 -1.24 -64.97 -54.01
N PRO A 15 -0.07 -64.93 -53.34
CA PRO A 15 -0.02 -64.47 -51.96
C PRO A 15 -0.44 -62.99 -51.89
N LEU A 16 -1.54 -62.69 -51.24
CA LEU A 16 -1.94 -61.34 -50.89
C LEU A 16 -0.76 -60.64 -50.23
N ASN A 17 -0.39 -59.52 -50.80
CA ASN A 17 0.76 -58.70 -50.48
C ASN A 17 0.64 -58.22 -48.99
N ARG A 18 1.27 -58.94 -48.04
CA ARG A 18 1.35 -58.60 -46.60
C ARG A 18 2.15 -57.31 -46.32
N GLN A 19 2.78 -56.72 -47.35
CA GLN A 19 3.63 -55.54 -47.21
C GLN A 19 2.83 -54.22 -47.16
N SER A 20 1.59 -54.16 -47.70
CA SER A 20 0.77 -52.97 -47.73
C SER A 20 0.29 -52.52 -46.34
N GLY A 21 0.08 -53.47 -45.38
CA GLY A 21 -0.35 -53.16 -44.03
C GLY A 21 0.76 -52.55 -43.17
N ALA A 22 2.03 -53.03 -43.37
CA ALA A 22 3.17 -52.51 -42.62
C ALA A 22 3.52 -51.06 -43.00
N VAL A 23 3.42 -50.69 -44.27
CA VAL A 23 3.64 -49.33 -44.73
C VAL A 23 2.60 -48.36 -44.16
N LEU A 24 1.32 -48.75 -44.12
CA LEU A 24 0.25 -47.94 -43.55
C LEU A 24 0.46 -47.69 -42.06
N LEU A 25 0.92 -48.70 -41.35
CA LEU A 25 1.22 -48.64 -39.92
C LEU A 25 2.42 -47.71 -39.62
N ILE A 26 3.47 -47.76 -40.45
CA ILE A 26 4.62 -46.84 -40.34
C ILE A 26 4.19 -45.39 -40.59
N VAL A 27 3.38 -45.13 -41.63
CA VAL A 27 2.87 -43.82 -41.95
C VAL A 27 2.01 -43.27 -40.78
N LEU A 28 1.15 -44.10 -40.23
CA LEU A 28 0.32 -43.73 -39.10
C LEU A 28 1.17 -43.38 -37.85
N TRP A 29 2.18 -44.19 -37.53
CA TRP A 29 3.11 -43.92 -36.43
C TRP A 29 3.96 -42.67 -36.64
N THR A 30 4.46 -42.45 -37.84
CA THR A 30 5.25 -41.25 -38.18
C THR A 30 4.39 -39.99 -38.13
N SER A 31 3.13 -40.03 -38.58
CA SER A 31 2.22 -38.90 -38.51
C SER A 31 1.84 -38.60 -37.06
N ALA A 32 1.57 -39.64 -36.25
CA ALA A 32 1.31 -39.47 -34.80
C ALA A 32 2.50 -38.83 -34.06
N LEU A 33 3.72 -39.36 -34.36
CA LEU A 33 4.94 -38.83 -33.73
C LEU A 33 5.21 -37.36 -34.18
N MET A 34 5.00 -37.04 -35.45
CA MET A 34 5.07 -35.67 -35.95
C MET A 34 4.05 -34.76 -35.30
N THR A 35 2.82 -35.21 -35.11
CA THR A 35 1.78 -34.41 -34.42
C THR A 35 2.16 -34.14 -32.99
N ILE A 36 2.68 -35.13 -32.24
CA ILE A 36 3.17 -34.96 -30.85
C ILE A 36 4.34 -33.95 -30.83
N LEU A 37 5.30 -34.08 -31.75
CA LEU A 37 6.45 -33.19 -31.83
C LEU A 37 6.03 -31.73 -32.14
N VAL A 38 5.13 -31.53 -33.10
CA VAL A 38 4.61 -30.21 -33.43
C VAL A 38 3.84 -29.58 -32.27
N THR A 39 3.00 -30.37 -31.59
CA THR A 39 2.26 -29.91 -30.41
C THR A 39 3.19 -29.52 -29.26
N ALA A 40 4.22 -30.33 -29.00
CA ALA A 40 5.24 -30.03 -28.00
C ALA A 40 6.04 -28.76 -28.33
N MET A 41 6.42 -28.58 -29.61
CA MET A 41 7.10 -27.36 -30.05
C MET A 41 6.18 -26.15 -29.96
N ALA A 42 4.92 -26.25 -30.38
CA ALA A 42 3.94 -25.15 -30.24
C ALA A 42 3.74 -24.74 -28.78
N GLY A 43 3.68 -25.72 -27.85
CA GLY A 43 3.61 -25.44 -26.41
C GLY A 43 4.83 -24.67 -25.90
N ARG A 44 6.04 -25.08 -26.31
CA ARG A 44 7.28 -24.36 -25.93
C ARG A 44 7.35 -22.95 -26.50
N VAL A 45 6.97 -22.76 -27.77
CA VAL A 45 6.94 -21.44 -28.40
C VAL A 45 5.94 -20.52 -27.70
N LYS A 46 4.74 -21.02 -27.38
CA LYS A 46 3.74 -20.27 -26.62
C LYS A 46 4.28 -19.85 -25.25
N LEU A 47 4.87 -20.76 -24.51
CA LEU A 47 5.45 -20.45 -23.19
C LEU A 47 6.57 -19.41 -23.29
N ALA A 48 7.49 -19.57 -24.25
CA ALA A 48 8.55 -18.60 -24.49
C ALA A 48 8.01 -17.22 -24.87
N ALA A 49 7.01 -17.15 -25.75
CA ALA A 49 6.36 -15.90 -26.12
C ALA A 49 5.68 -15.23 -24.93
N THR A 50 4.94 -15.99 -24.11
CA THR A 50 4.32 -15.48 -22.89
C THR A 50 5.37 -14.96 -21.89
N SER A 51 6.48 -15.68 -21.73
CA SER A 51 7.57 -15.24 -20.85
C SER A 51 8.20 -13.94 -21.33
N VAL A 52 8.42 -13.76 -22.62
CA VAL A 52 8.95 -12.50 -23.19
C VAL A 52 7.97 -11.35 -23.00
N LEU A 53 6.67 -11.58 -23.24
CA LEU A 53 5.65 -10.55 -23.01
C LEU A 53 5.60 -10.14 -21.54
N ASN A 54 5.59 -11.10 -20.63
CA ASN A 54 5.60 -10.81 -19.18
C ASN A 54 6.86 -10.04 -18.77
N TYR A 55 8.03 -10.42 -19.30
CA TYR A 55 9.29 -9.73 -19.02
C TYR A 55 9.26 -8.28 -19.53
N ASN A 56 8.79 -8.06 -20.75
CA ASN A 56 8.68 -6.71 -21.31
C ASN A 56 7.69 -5.85 -20.50
N SER A 57 6.53 -6.42 -20.14
CA SER A 57 5.55 -5.71 -19.31
C SER A 57 6.11 -5.37 -17.94
N ALA A 58 6.85 -6.29 -17.31
CA ALA A 58 7.50 -6.03 -16.02
C ALA A 58 8.55 -4.92 -16.13
N ALA A 59 9.38 -4.93 -17.18
CA ALA A 59 10.38 -3.88 -17.42
C ALA A 59 9.73 -2.51 -17.68
N GLU A 60 8.65 -2.47 -18.46
CA GLU A 60 7.89 -1.24 -18.69
C GLU A 60 7.26 -0.70 -17.40
N ASN A 61 6.65 -1.56 -16.60
CA ASN A 61 6.06 -1.17 -15.32
C ASN A 61 7.14 -0.67 -14.35
N ALA A 62 8.30 -1.33 -14.28
CA ALA A 62 9.42 -0.84 -13.47
C ALA A 62 9.90 0.55 -13.92
N ALA A 63 10.00 0.79 -15.23
CA ALA A 63 10.37 2.09 -15.77
C ALA A 63 9.33 3.18 -15.42
N ARG A 64 8.03 2.86 -15.46
CA ARG A 64 6.94 3.76 -15.06
C ARG A 64 7.03 4.12 -13.59
N VAL A 65 7.25 3.13 -12.71
CA VAL A 65 7.43 3.33 -11.26
C VAL A 65 8.62 4.25 -11.02
N MET A 66 9.80 3.95 -11.59
CA MET A 66 10.99 4.77 -11.42
C MET A 66 10.82 6.22 -11.92
N THR A 67 10.15 6.40 -13.06
CA THR A 67 9.84 7.76 -13.55
C THR A 67 8.96 8.53 -12.57
N THR A 68 7.97 7.85 -11.97
CA THR A 68 7.07 8.47 -10.98
C THR A 68 7.80 8.80 -9.69
N LEU A 69 8.72 7.94 -9.23
CA LEU A 69 9.57 8.21 -8.05
C LEU A 69 10.46 9.44 -8.27
N TYR A 70 11.16 9.53 -9.41
CA TYR A 70 11.97 10.71 -9.71
C TYR A 70 11.14 12.00 -9.81
N SER A 71 9.90 11.89 -10.30
CA SER A 71 8.99 13.04 -10.30
C SER A 71 8.59 13.45 -8.88
N ALA A 72 8.41 12.48 -7.97
CA ALA A 72 8.13 12.75 -6.55
C ALA A 72 9.33 13.39 -5.85
N GLU A 73 10.53 12.87 -6.05
CA GLU A 73 11.76 13.43 -5.51
C GLU A 73 11.93 14.88 -5.96
N ALA A 74 11.76 15.14 -7.27
CA ALA A 74 11.86 16.47 -7.83
C ALA A 74 10.79 17.42 -7.24
N GLU A 75 9.57 16.95 -7.01
CA GLU A 75 8.49 17.74 -6.41
C GLU A 75 8.81 18.13 -4.97
N ILE A 76 9.30 17.18 -4.16
CA ILE A 76 9.72 17.46 -2.78
C ILE A 76 10.88 18.48 -2.76
N MET A 77 11.86 18.33 -3.66
CA MET A 77 12.95 19.27 -3.77
C MET A 77 12.47 20.66 -4.19
N LEU A 78 11.48 20.76 -5.09
CA LEU A 78 10.90 22.04 -5.51
C LEU A 78 10.22 22.76 -4.35
N GLU A 79 9.51 22.04 -3.47
CA GLU A 79 8.88 22.66 -2.29
C GLU A 79 9.91 23.23 -1.29
N LEU A 80 11.12 22.71 -1.28
CA LEU A 80 12.22 23.22 -0.46
C LEU A 80 12.97 24.41 -1.11
N MET A 81 12.67 24.73 -2.37
CA MET A 81 13.32 25.88 -3.05
C MET A 81 12.76 27.21 -2.53
N PRO A 82 13.61 28.23 -2.41
CA PRO A 82 13.14 29.59 -2.19
C PRO A 82 12.19 30.00 -3.31
N ARG A 83 11.02 30.48 -2.97
CA ARG A 83 10.01 30.87 -3.95
C ARG A 83 10.41 32.12 -4.72
N PRO A 84 10.13 32.17 -6.02
CA PRO A 84 10.32 33.37 -6.83
C PRO A 84 9.47 34.54 -6.32
N ILE A 85 10.00 35.74 -6.42
CA ILE A 85 9.26 36.97 -6.10
C ILE A 85 8.09 37.11 -7.11
N GLY A 86 6.85 37.19 -6.59
CA GLY A 86 5.66 37.37 -7.42
C GLY A 86 4.96 36.07 -7.80
N GLU A 87 5.36 34.93 -7.25
CA GLU A 87 4.63 33.67 -7.40
C GLU A 87 3.23 33.80 -6.79
N ILE A 88 2.21 33.26 -7.49
CA ILE A 88 0.87 33.16 -6.96
C ILE A 88 0.83 32.00 -5.98
N LEU A 89 0.59 32.32 -4.72
CA LEU A 89 0.51 31.31 -3.65
C LEU A 89 -0.90 30.77 -3.54
N GLU A 90 -1.03 29.48 -3.28
CA GLU A 90 -2.31 28.90 -2.91
C GLU A 90 -2.76 29.51 -1.58
N THR A 91 -4.03 29.90 -1.51
CA THR A 91 -4.65 30.43 -0.31
C THR A 91 -5.75 29.51 0.19
N ASN A 92 -5.97 29.50 1.50
CA ASN A 92 -7.10 28.81 2.12
C ASN A 92 -8.42 29.57 1.89
N SER A 93 -9.53 29.07 2.45
CA SER A 93 -10.84 29.69 2.36
C SER A 93 -10.91 31.11 2.94
N GLU A 94 -10.01 31.44 3.88
CA GLU A 94 -9.91 32.76 4.52
C GLU A 94 -8.96 33.73 3.80
N GLY A 95 -8.32 33.27 2.73
CA GLY A 95 -7.36 34.07 1.96
C GLY A 95 -5.93 34.07 2.51
N GLU A 96 -5.63 33.24 3.48
CA GLU A 96 -4.29 33.05 4.02
C GLU A 96 -3.46 32.12 3.12
N ILE A 97 -2.15 32.30 3.13
CA ILE A 97 -1.23 31.47 2.32
C ILE A 97 -1.19 30.06 2.90
N ARG A 98 -1.61 29.09 2.09
CA ARG A 98 -1.51 27.68 2.43
C ARG A 98 -0.06 27.20 2.39
N ASN A 99 0.33 26.41 3.39
CA ASN A 99 1.66 25.81 3.42
C ASN A 99 1.75 24.64 2.42
N PRO A 100 2.54 24.76 1.32
CA PRO A 100 2.63 23.72 0.32
C PRO A 100 3.17 22.40 0.86
N ALA A 101 4.01 22.42 1.90
CA ALA A 101 4.52 21.22 2.55
C ALA A 101 3.41 20.35 3.15
N HIS A 102 2.25 20.89 3.46
CA HIS A 102 1.09 20.13 3.93
C HIS A 102 0.47 19.26 2.82
N ARG A 103 0.83 19.44 1.57
CA ARG A 103 0.43 18.52 0.47
C ARG A 103 0.99 17.10 0.64
N PHE A 104 2.04 16.92 1.47
CA PHE A 104 2.66 15.62 1.74
C PHE A 104 1.98 14.88 2.89
N ASP A 105 0.65 14.95 2.91
CA ASP A 105 -0.25 14.32 3.89
C ASP A 105 -0.88 13.00 3.38
N GLY A 106 -0.45 12.53 2.19
CA GLY A 106 -0.96 11.31 1.56
C GLY A 106 -2.09 11.53 0.56
N ARG A 107 -2.51 12.78 0.29
CA ARG A 107 -3.41 13.06 -0.85
C ARG A 107 -2.74 12.66 -2.17
N ILE A 108 -3.53 12.43 -3.21
CA ILE A 108 -2.99 12.21 -4.55
C ILE A 108 -2.22 13.46 -4.97
N LEU A 109 -0.93 13.28 -5.24
CA LEU A 109 -0.06 14.34 -5.66
C LEU A 109 0.00 14.42 -7.18
N THR A 110 -0.26 15.62 -7.71
CA THR A 110 -0.03 15.95 -9.12
C THR A 110 1.27 16.76 -9.19
N PRO A 111 2.40 16.12 -9.53
CA PRO A 111 3.69 16.81 -9.54
C PRO A 111 3.83 17.75 -10.74
N ASN A 112 4.72 18.73 -10.63
CA ASN A 112 5.05 19.65 -11.72
C ASN A 112 5.70 18.93 -12.92
N TYR A 113 6.43 17.85 -12.68
CA TYR A 113 6.94 16.96 -13.72
C TYR A 113 5.91 15.88 -14.03
N PRO A 114 5.56 15.67 -15.31
CA PRO A 114 4.53 14.72 -15.68
C PRO A 114 4.93 13.29 -15.34
N ILE A 115 4.00 12.56 -14.74
CA ILE A 115 4.12 11.13 -14.48
C ILE A 115 3.47 10.32 -15.62
N PRO A 116 3.88 9.06 -15.82
CA PRO A 116 3.24 8.19 -16.80
C PRO A 116 1.73 8.03 -16.54
N PRO A 117 0.92 7.85 -17.59
CA PRO A 117 -0.52 7.66 -17.44
C PRO A 117 -0.82 6.43 -16.56
N ASN A 118 -1.92 6.51 -15.83
CA ASN A 118 -2.40 5.46 -14.90
C ASN A 118 -1.46 5.20 -13.71
N MET A 119 -0.59 6.14 -13.38
CA MET A 119 0.16 6.10 -12.12
C MET A 119 -0.50 7.02 -11.10
N GLU A 120 -0.48 6.57 -9.86
CA GLU A 120 -0.90 7.33 -8.68
C GLU A 120 0.31 7.53 -7.78
N LEU A 121 0.53 8.79 -7.39
CA LEU A 121 1.61 9.21 -6.53
C LEU A 121 1.05 9.78 -5.23
N ARG A 122 1.55 9.28 -4.09
CA ARG A 122 1.27 9.84 -2.76
C ARG A 122 2.55 9.99 -1.98
N VAL A 123 2.65 11.08 -1.25
CA VAL A 123 3.80 11.37 -0.38
C VAL A 123 3.30 11.62 1.02
N PHE A 124 3.93 10.96 2.00
CA PHE A 124 3.65 11.13 3.42
C PHE A 124 4.90 11.64 4.11
N SER A 125 4.82 12.81 4.71
CA SER A 125 5.90 13.33 5.55
C SER A 125 5.99 12.56 6.86
N HIS A 126 7.19 12.24 7.31
CA HIS A 126 7.40 11.58 8.60
C HIS A 126 7.11 12.48 9.82
N ALA A 127 6.91 13.79 9.62
CA ALA A 127 6.39 14.66 10.66
C ALA A 127 4.94 14.28 11.09
N GLY A 128 4.21 13.55 10.25
CA GLY A 128 2.88 13.03 10.54
C GLY A 128 2.86 11.64 11.18
N LYS A 129 4.02 11.08 11.55
CA LYS A 129 4.14 9.74 12.15
C LYS A 129 4.71 9.83 13.58
N ILE A 130 4.43 8.82 14.40
CA ILE A 130 5.02 8.72 15.74
C ILE A 130 6.47 8.23 15.59
N ASN A 131 7.43 9.01 16.08
CA ASN A 131 8.83 8.64 16.01
C ASN A 131 9.23 7.78 17.21
N LEU A 132 9.47 6.48 16.97
CA LEU A 132 9.82 5.51 18.00
C LEU A 132 11.15 5.83 18.68
N ASN A 133 12.12 6.38 17.96
CA ASN A 133 13.42 6.76 18.51
C ASN A 133 13.40 8.07 19.32
N ARG A 134 12.29 8.79 19.30
CA ARG A 134 12.16 10.10 19.99
C ARG A 134 10.95 10.17 20.92
N ILE A 135 10.15 9.11 21.01
CA ILE A 135 8.98 9.04 21.88
C ILE A 135 9.41 9.05 23.34
N PRO A 136 8.90 9.98 24.19
CA PRO A 136 9.17 9.95 25.60
C PRO A 136 8.57 8.69 26.27
N ARG A 137 9.24 8.15 27.30
CA ARG A 137 8.75 6.96 28.04
C ARG A 137 7.29 7.11 28.48
N ARG A 138 6.90 8.29 28.96
CA ARG A 138 5.51 8.58 29.36
C ARG A 138 4.53 8.44 28.21
N ASN A 139 4.92 8.90 27.02
CA ASN A 139 4.09 8.79 25.83
C ASN A 139 3.98 7.34 25.35
N MET A 140 5.06 6.56 25.41
CA MET A 140 5.02 5.12 25.13
C MET A 140 4.05 4.41 26.09
N GLN A 141 4.08 4.72 27.37
CA GLN A 141 3.13 4.18 28.35
C GLN A 141 1.67 4.48 27.96
N LEU A 142 1.35 5.73 27.64
CA LEU A 142 0.00 6.15 27.22
C LEU A 142 -0.45 5.45 25.92
N LEU A 143 0.48 5.22 24.99
CA LEU A 143 0.21 4.48 23.76
C LEU A 143 -0.12 3.01 24.06
N ILE A 144 0.65 2.36 24.92
CA ILE A 144 0.41 1.00 25.38
C ILE A 144 -0.95 0.92 26.10
N GLU A 145 -1.21 1.82 27.06
CA GLU A 145 -2.48 1.91 27.77
C GLU A 145 -3.65 2.03 26.79
N LYS A 146 -3.57 2.94 25.81
CA LYS A 146 -4.60 3.12 24.80
C LYS A 146 -4.85 1.85 23.98
N ARG A 147 -3.80 1.15 23.58
CA ARG A 147 -3.91 -0.10 22.80
C ARG A 147 -4.50 -1.26 23.62
N LEU A 148 -4.34 -1.26 24.93
CA LEU A 148 -4.88 -2.27 25.85
C LEU A 148 -6.29 -1.95 26.35
N GLY A 149 -6.95 -0.89 25.85
CA GLY A 149 -8.31 -0.52 26.23
C GLY A 149 -8.40 0.78 27.06
N GLY A 150 -7.35 1.57 27.13
CA GLY A 150 -7.33 2.87 27.80
C GLY A 150 -7.40 2.73 29.32
N GLN A 151 -8.42 3.31 29.94
CA GLN A 151 -8.59 3.28 31.40
C GLN A 151 -8.88 1.89 31.98
N GLU A 152 -9.30 0.93 31.15
CA GLU A 152 -9.57 -0.45 31.55
C GLU A 152 -8.32 -1.35 31.35
N ALA A 153 -7.20 -0.79 30.88
CA ALA A 153 -5.96 -1.53 30.67
C ALA A 153 -5.43 -2.09 32.03
N ASP A 154 -4.99 -3.36 31.98
CA ASP A 154 -4.33 -3.99 33.11
C ASP A 154 -2.98 -3.31 33.41
N PRO A 155 -2.81 -2.67 34.60
CA PRO A 155 -1.58 -1.96 34.90
C PRO A 155 -0.33 -2.84 34.93
N GLU A 156 -0.46 -4.12 35.31
CA GLU A 156 0.67 -5.06 35.35
C GLU A 156 1.13 -5.36 33.93
N LYS A 157 0.19 -5.57 33.00
CA LYS A 157 0.49 -5.77 31.57
C LYS A 157 1.10 -4.53 30.93
N VAL A 158 0.59 -3.33 31.25
CA VAL A 158 1.16 -2.06 30.77
C VAL A 158 2.60 -1.92 31.24
N GLN A 159 2.87 -2.19 32.54
CA GLN A 159 4.22 -2.09 33.09
C GLN A 159 5.17 -3.11 32.46
N SER A 160 4.76 -4.36 32.28
CA SER A 160 5.55 -5.41 31.66
C SER A 160 5.96 -5.07 30.23
N LEU A 161 5.04 -4.51 29.43
CA LEU A 161 5.35 -4.05 28.07
C LEU A 161 6.30 -2.84 28.09
N LEU A 162 6.10 -1.91 29.02
CA LEU A 162 6.94 -0.72 29.14
C LEU A 162 8.37 -1.07 29.61
N ASP A 163 8.52 -2.08 30.47
CA ASP A 163 9.81 -2.58 30.88
C ASP A 163 10.51 -3.33 29.73
N ALA A 164 9.79 -4.17 28.99
CA ALA A 164 10.33 -4.80 27.78
C ALA A 164 10.77 -3.79 26.71
N TRP A 165 10.02 -2.69 26.54
CA TRP A 165 10.44 -1.58 25.68
C TRP A 165 11.72 -0.91 26.17
N THR A 166 11.81 -0.68 27.49
CA THR A 166 12.97 -0.01 28.10
C THR A 166 14.22 -0.87 27.96
N ASP A 167 14.13 -2.17 28.27
CA ASP A 167 15.23 -3.12 28.17
C ASP A 167 15.72 -3.24 26.69
N TRP A 168 14.79 -3.26 25.73
CA TRP A 168 15.16 -3.31 24.31
C TRP A 168 15.93 -2.08 23.85
N THR A 169 15.61 -0.90 24.42
CA THR A 169 16.15 0.40 23.99
C THR A 169 17.22 0.96 24.92
N ASP A 170 17.68 0.21 25.90
CA ASP A 170 18.82 0.63 26.70
C ASP A 170 20.14 -0.07 26.26
N LEU A 171 21.23 0.25 26.90
CA LEU A 171 22.57 -0.22 26.54
C LEU A 171 23.08 -1.36 27.43
N ASN A 172 22.34 -1.70 28.46
CA ASN A 172 22.73 -2.75 29.38
C ASN A 172 22.00 -4.08 29.09
N ASP A 173 22.34 -5.17 29.78
CA ASP A 173 21.70 -6.48 29.66
C ASP A 173 21.15 -6.92 31.03
N LEU A 174 20.58 -5.96 31.77
CA LEU A 174 19.98 -6.19 33.07
C LEU A 174 18.47 -6.04 32.97
N PRO A 175 17.70 -7.12 33.07
CA PRO A 175 16.26 -7.06 32.91
C PRO A 175 15.60 -6.15 33.95
N GLY A 176 14.67 -5.33 33.51
CA GLY A 176 13.72 -4.65 34.36
C GLY A 176 12.91 -5.64 35.20
N LEU A 177 12.09 -5.15 36.12
CA LEU A 177 11.33 -6.01 37.04
C LEU A 177 10.49 -7.07 36.30
N ASP A 178 9.81 -6.63 35.21
CA ASP A 178 9.03 -7.47 34.31
C ASP A 178 9.50 -7.27 32.87
N GLY A 179 10.79 -7.06 32.66
CA GLY A 179 11.41 -6.79 31.40
C GLY A 179 11.81 -8.03 30.59
N ALA A 180 12.53 -7.83 29.49
CA ALA A 180 13.03 -8.90 28.63
C ALA A 180 14.36 -8.50 28.01
N GLU A 181 15.42 -9.23 28.36
CA GLU A 181 16.79 -9.07 27.88
C GLU A 181 17.26 -10.29 27.09
N SER A 182 18.55 -10.34 26.77
CA SER A 182 19.16 -11.38 25.94
C SER A 182 18.79 -12.80 26.36
N GLU A 183 18.69 -13.10 27.65
CA GLU A 183 18.32 -14.43 28.15
C GLU A 183 16.93 -14.85 27.63
N TYR A 184 15.95 -13.96 27.73
CA TYR A 184 14.59 -14.20 27.24
C TYR A 184 14.56 -14.49 25.73
N TYR A 185 15.24 -13.65 24.93
CA TYR A 185 15.21 -13.78 23.45
C TYR A 185 16.01 -14.97 22.92
N LEU A 186 17.03 -15.41 23.66
CA LEU A 186 17.81 -16.61 23.32
C LEU A 186 17.07 -17.91 23.61
N GLU A 187 16.06 -17.89 24.49
CA GLU A 187 15.19 -19.03 24.79
C GLU A 187 14.06 -19.23 23.77
N LEU A 188 13.81 -18.25 22.90
CA LEU A 188 12.78 -18.33 21.86
C LEU A 188 13.15 -19.32 20.74
N ASP A 189 12.17 -19.72 19.94
CA ASP A 189 12.37 -20.57 18.74
C ASP A 189 11.82 -19.85 17.48
N PRO A 190 12.65 -19.39 16.56
CA PRO A 190 14.12 -19.38 16.58
C PRO A 190 14.70 -18.36 17.60
N PRO A 191 15.85 -18.67 18.21
CA PRO A 191 16.51 -17.77 19.13
C PRO A 191 17.11 -16.57 18.39
N PHE A 192 17.09 -15.40 19.02
CA PHE A 192 17.80 -14.21 18.54
C PHE A 192 18.32 -13.39 19.73
N SER A 193 19.29 -12.49 19.45
CA SER A 193 19.85 -11.61 20.45
C SER A 193 19.38 -10.18 20.17
N PRO A 194 18.87 -9.46 21.19
CA PRO A 194 18.61 -8.03 21.04
C PRO A 194 19.91 -7.28 20.80
N ARG A 195 19.85 -6.11 20.19
CA ARG A 195 21.05 -5.34 19.85
C ARG A 195 21.55 -4.45 20.97
N ASN A 196 20.77 -4.27 22.01
CA ASN A 196 21.02 -3.34 23.13
C ASN A 196 21.43 -1.95 22.59
N ASN A 197 20.59 -1.40 21.71
CA ASN A 197 20.81 -0.13 21.06
C ASN A 197 19.62 0.81 21.36
N PRO A 198 19.87 2.04 21.84
CA PRO A 198 18.81 2.98 22.17
C PRO A 198 17.96 3.42 20.98
N GLU A 199 18.40 3.16 19.75
CA GLU A 199 17.65 3.50 18.55
C GLU A 199 17.32 2.25 17.74
N LEU A 200 16.06 2.12 17.33
CA LEU A 200 15.62 1.11 16.38
C LEU A 200 16.14 1.47 14.97
N ASP A 201 16.56 0.46 14.21
CA ASP A 201 17.00 0.66 12.82
C ASP A 201 15.82 0.68 11.86
N THR A 202 14.77 -0.11 12.14
CA THR A 202 13.56 -0.21 11.32
C THR A 202 12.30 -0.19 12.18
N VAL A 203 11.18 0.17 11.58
CA VAL A 203 9.89 0.19 12.28
C VAL A 203 9.45 -1.24 12.65
N GLU A 204 9.76 -2.22 11.82
CA GLU A 204 9.41 -3.63 12.03
C GLU A 204 10.07 -4.22 13.27
N GLU A 205 11.20 -3.67 13.70
CA GLU A 205 11.94 -4.11 14.89
C GLU A 205 11.07 -4.06 16.15
N ILE A 206 10.10 -3.14 16.22
CA ILE A 206 9.14 -3.08 17.34
C ILE A 206 8.40 -4.39 17.55
N SER A 207 8.16 -5.17 16.50
CA SER A 207 7.46 -6.46 16.58
C SER A 207 8.31 -7.56 17.21
N HIS A 208 9.61 -7.36 17.36
CA HIS A 208 10.50 -8.29 18.04
C HIS A 208 10.53 -8.09 19.55
N ILE A 209 10.09 -6.93 20.04
CA ILE A 209 10.00 -6.64 21.45
C ILE A 209 8.88 -7.48 22.06
N ARG A 210 9.15 -8.11 23.21
CA ARG A 210 8.21 -8.98 23.91
C ARG A 210 6.83 -8.33 24.07
N GLY A 211 5.80 -9.00 23.50
CA GLY A 211 4.40 -8.58 23.58
C GLY A 211 3.98 -7.47 22.61
N PHE A 212 4.91 -6.83 21.90
CA PHE A 212 4.56 -5.74 20.97
C PHE A 212 3.98 -6.25 19.64
N ALA A 213 4.37 -7.44 19.17
CA ALA A 213 3.75 -8.04 18.00
C ALA A 213 2.24 -8.22 18.19
N GLU A 214 1.82 -8.68 19.37
CA GLU A 214 0.41 -8.85 19.73
C GLU A 214 -0.30 -7.49 19.93
N LEU A 215 0.40 -6.53 20.56
CA LEU A 215 -0.12 -5.19 20.80
C LEU A 215 -0.49 -4.47 19.52
N PHE A 216 0.29 -4.65 18.44
CA PHE A 216 0.11 -3.97 17.17
C PHE A 216 -0.45 -4.86 16.04
N VAL A 217 -1.04 -6.02 16.39
CA VAL A 217 -1.71 -6.86 15.40
C VAL A 217 -2.69 -6.04 14.55
N GLY A 218 -2.59 -6.19 13.22
CA GLY A 218 -3.47 -5.53 12.25
C GLY A 218 -3.13 -4.07 11.95
N LEU A 219 -2.17 -3.46 12.66
CA LEU A 219 -1.73 -2.10 12.37
C LEU A 219 -0.74 -2.08 11.20
N ASN A 220 -0.85 -1.09 10.32
CA ASN A 220 0.18 -0.76 9.36
C ASN A 220 1.28 0.03 10.08
N LEU A 221 2.38 -0.65 10.44
CA LEU A 221 3.45 -0.06 11.24
C LEU A 221 4.15 1.09 10.49
N ASP A 222 4.46 0.92 9.22
CA ASP A 222 5.09 1.96 8.39
C ASP A 222 4.21 3.20 8.22
N ALA A 223 2.88 3.04 8.33
CA ALA A 223 1.97 4.16 8.31
C ALA A 223 1.94 4.90 9.66
N ALA A 224 1.93 4.16 10.77
CA ALA A 224 1.78 4.74 12.12
C ALA A 224 3.09 5.33 12.66
N PHE A 225 4.21 4.68 12.39
CA PHE A 225 5.48 4.94 13.03
C PHE A 225 6.59 5.35 12.06
N THR A 226 7.62 5.94 12.61
CA THR A 226 8.91 6.17 11.96
C THR A 226 10.05 5.97 12.96
N VAL A 227 11.20 5.61 12.47
CA VAL A 227 12.47 5.59 13.22
C VAL A 227 13.41 6.70 12.76
N TYR A 228 13.02 7.45 11.73
CA TYR A 228 13.83 8.46 11.08
C TYR A 228 13.51 9.87 11.57
N GLY A 229 14.50 10.74 11.53
CA GLY A 229 14.34 12.14 11.92
C GLY A 229 14.40 12.39 13.43
N ASN A 230 14.09 13.63 13.83
CA ASN A 230 14.21 14.07 15.22
C ASN A 230 12.88 14.57 15.81
N ASN A 231 11.78 14.39 15.10
CA ASN A 231 10.47 14.84 15.55
C ASN A 231 10.05 14.15 16.85
N ARG A 232 9.60 14.92 17.82
CA ARG A 232 9.06 14.43 19.10
C ARG A 232 7.54 14.53 19.18
N THR A 233 6.97 15.33 18.28
CA THR A 233 5.54 15.56 18.17
C THR A 233 5.04 15.18 16.78
N VAL A 234 3.76 14.91 16.66
CA VAL A 234 3.07 14.59 15.42
C VAL A 234 2.40 15.85 14.88
N ASN A 235 2.67 16.18 13.64
CA ASN A 235 2.00 17.28 12.95
C ASN A 235 0.67 16.78 12.36
N LEU A 236 -0.45 17.26 12.89
CA LEU A 236 -1.79 16.80 12.48
C LEU A 236 -2.12 17.13 11.02
N ASN A 237 -1.54 18.19 10.46
CA ASN A 237 -1.70 18.49 9.04
C ASN A 237 -1.12 17.42 8.11
N LEU A 238 -0.16 16.64 8.63
CA LEU A 238 0.59 15.61 7.89
C LEU A 238 0.30 14.20 8.40
N ALA A 239 -0.41 14.08 9.54
CA ALA A 239 -0.57 12.82 10.26
C ALA A 239 -1.30 11.77 9.42
N THR A 240 -0.79 10.55 9.43
CA THR A 240 -1.51 9.40 8.89
C THR A 240 -2.67 9.04 9.80
N ARG A 241 -3.71 8.42 9.24
CA ARG A 241 -4.84 7.96 10.05
C ARG A 241 -4.40 6.95 11.12
N GLU A 242 -3.50 6.06 10.77
CA GLU A 242 -2.91 5.06 11.67
C GLU A 242 -2.20 5.71 12.85
N ALA A 243 -1.41 6.74 12.61
CA ALA A 243 -0.75 7.49 13.69
C ALA A 243 -1.79 8.17 14.58
N MET A 244 -2.79 8.85 14.02
CA MET A 244 -3.84 9.53 14.77
C MET A 244 -4.63 8.58 15.67
N LEU A 245 -4.94 7.37 15.20
CA LEU A 245 -5.66 6.36 15.98
C LEU A 245 -4.87 5.86 17.21
N LEU A 246 -3.56 6.06 17.23
CA LEU A 246 -2.70 5.74 18.39
C LEU A 246 -2.57 6.89 19.38
N LEU A 247 -2.89 8.12 18.98
CA LEU A 247 -2.77 9.28 19.87
C LEU A 247 -3.89 9.30 20.92
N PRO A 248 -3.58 9.50 22.21
CA PRO A 248 -4.59 9.70 23.24
C PRO A 248 -5.56 10.84 22.86
N GLY A 249 -6.81 10.68 23.25
CA GLY A 249 -7.85 11.68 22.95
C GLY A 249 -8.40 11.62 21.54
N LEU A 250 -7.83 10.83 20.61
CA LEU A 250 -8.38 10.66 19.26
C LEU A 250 -9.05 9.27 19.10
N ASN A 251 -10.21 9.28 18.49
CA ASN A 251 -10.90 8.09 18.00
C ASN A 251 -10.99 8.13 16.46
N SER A 252 -11.70 7.17 15.87
CA SER A 252 -11.87 7.07 14.41
C SER A 252 -12.59 8.29 13.85
N GLU A 253 -13.63 8.78 14.51
CA GLU A 253 -14.45 9.90 14.04
C GLU A 253 -13.63 11.21 14.05
N LEU A 254 -12.97 11.51 15.15
CA LEU A 254 -12.12 12.70 15.28
C LEU A 254 -10.93 12.69 14.32
N ALA A 255 -10.34 11.51 14.08
CA ALA A 255 -9.28 11.38 13.08
C ALA A 255 -9.79 11.70 11.67
N ASP A 256 -10.98 11.22 11.33
CA ASP A 256 -11.60 11.46 10.03
C ASP A 256 -12.04 12.92 9.88
N GLU A 257 -12.52 13.57 10.94
CA GLU A 257 -12.83 15.02 10.95
C GLU A 257 -11.57 15.87 10.77
N ILE A 258 -10.45 15.54 11.42
CA ILE A 258 -9.16 16.22 11.21
C ILE A 258 -8.72 16.09 9.76
N ILE A 259 -8.82 14.89 9.17
CA ILE A 259 -8.45 14.68 7.76
C ILE A 259 -9.36 15.50 6.85
N ALA A 260 -10.65 15.54 7.11
CA ALA A 260 -11.59 16.32 6.33
C ALA A 260 -11.33 17.84 6.44
N TYR A 261 -10.99 18.31 7.63
CA TYR A 261 -10.66 19.72 7.85
C TYR A 261 -9.39 20.13 7.09
N ARG A 262 -8.29 19.39 7.25
CA ARG A 262 -6.99 19.75 6.66
C ARG A 262 -6.97 19.68 5.11
N LEU A 263 -7.96 19.02 4.50
CA LEU A 263 -8.11 19.06 3.03
C LEU A 263 -8.59 20.42 2.54
N ARG A 264 -9.25 21.21 3.39
CA ARG A 264 -9.76 22.56 3.09
C ARG A 264 -8.83 23.63 3.61
N ASP A 265 -8.44 23.53 4.89
CA ASP A 265 -7.68 24.54 5.62
C ASP A 265 -6.56 23.92 6.44
N ASP A 266 -5.47 24.65 6.64
CA ASP A 266 -4.37 24.21 7.49
C ASP A 266 -4.73 24.42 8.97
N ILE A 267 -4.35 23.48 9.84
CA ILE A 267 -4.49 23.61 11.30
C ILE A 267 -3.24 24.33 11.82
N ASN A 268 -3.33 25.64 12.03
CA ASN A 268 -2.21 26.47 12.45
C ASN A 268 -2.22 26.77 13.94
N THR A 269 -3.41 26.79 14.56
CA THR A 269 -3.61 27.21 15.93
C THR A 269 -4.30 26.14 16.76
N ARG A 270 -4.09 26.22 18.08
CA ARG A 270 -4.81 25.37 19.03
C ARG A 270 -6.30 25.72 19.09
N SER A 271 -6.68 26.95 18.74
CA SER A 271 -8.08 27.36 18.69
C SER A 271 -8.84 26.64 17.57
N GLU A 272 -8.27 26.60 16.37
CA GLU A 272 -8.83 25.85 15.23
C GLU A 272 -8.96 24.36 15.55
N LEU A 273 -7.94 23.78 16.20
CA LEU A 273 -8.02 22.39 16.65
C LEU A 273 -9.15 22.18 17.68
N GLY A 274 -9.43 23.20 18.53
CA GLY A 274 -10.53 23.19 19.50
C GLY A 274 -11.92 23.31 18.87
N GLU A 275 -12.04 23.69 17.62
CA GLU A 275 -13.29 23.67 16.86
C GLU A 275 -13.66 22.27 16.37
N ILE A 276 -12.61 21.42 16.16
CA ILE A 276 -12.75 20.05 15.67
C ILE A 276 -12.82 19.06 16.85
N ILE A 277 -11.98 19.27 17.86
CA ILE A 277 -11.76 18.30 18.95
C ILE A 277 -12.34 18.84 20.26
N PRO A 278 -13.15 18.05 21.00
CA PRO A 278 -13.64 18.43 22.33
C PRO A 278 -12.49 18.76 23.29
N PHE A 279 -12.73 19.72 24.21
CA PHE A 279 -11.70 20.25 25.10
C PHE A 279 -11.00 19.18 25.97
N GLU A 280 -11.73 18.20 26.45
CA GLU A 280 -11.21 17.05 27.23
C GLU A 280 -10.19 16.24 26.42
N ASN A 281 -10.48 15.92 25.17
CA ASN A 281 -9.62 15.20 24.27
C ASN A 281 -8.38 16.04 23.86
N LEU A 282 -8.57 17.35 23.73
CA LEU A 282 -7.49 18.28 23.43
C LEU A 282 -6.42 18.34 24.52
N ALA A 283 -6.83 18.17 25.78
CA ALA A 283 -5.92 18.16 26.92
C ALA A 283 -4.98 16.93 26.86
N GLU A 284 -5.52 15.75 26.56
CA GLU A 284 -4.73 14.52 26.41
C GLU A 284 -3.77 14.58 25.20
N LEU A 285 -4.23 15.19 24.09
CA LEU A 285 -3.49 15.30 22.85
C LEU A 285 -2.33 16.30 22.93
N SER A 286 -2.40 17.27 23.85
CA SER A 286 -1.50 18.45 23.87
C SER A 286 -0.01 18.15 23.94
N THR A 287 0.39 17.02 24.51
CA THR A 287 1.80 16.59 24.63
C THR A 287 2.29 15.80 23.42
N TRP A 288 1.40 15.49 22.50
CA TRP A 288 1.68 14.65 21.34
C TRP A 288 1.79 15.43 20.04
N VAL A 289 1.14 16.57 19.97
CA VAL A 289 0.99 17.32 18.73
C VAL A 289 1.82 18.59 18.70
N GLY A 290 2.31 18.92 17.51
CA GLY A 290 3.09 20.12 17.22
C GLY A 290 3.15 20.38 15.73
N ASN A 291 3.81 21.48 15.34
CA ASN A 291 3.99 21.88 13.94
C ASN A 291 5.41 21.58 13.44
N GLU A 292 6.02 20.48 13.95
CA GLU A 292 7.34 20.05 13.49
C GLU A 292 7.29 19.62 12.04
N THR A 293 8.42 19.80 11.33
CA THR A 293 8.63 19.34 9.96
C THR A 293 9.64 18.20 9.94
N SER A 294 9.70 17.42 8.89
CA SER A 294 10.66 16.33 8.71
C SER A 294 11.33 16.43 7.35
N SER A 295 12.59 16.01 7.28
CA SER A 295 13.29 15.79 6.02
C SER A 295 13.05 14.40 5.42
N PHE A 296 12.30 13.53 6.11
CA PHE A 296 12.00 12.18 5.67
C PHE A 296 10.59 12.07 5.12
N TYR A 297 10.46 11.33 4.03
CA TYR A 297 9.20 11.14 3.32
C TYR A 297 9.05 9.68 2.90
N SER A 298 7.84 9.14 3.05
CA SER A 298 7.44 7.89 2.41
C SER A 298 6.73 8.20 1.11
N VAL A 299 7.32 7.79 0.00
CA VAL A 299 6.76 7.94 -1.34
C VAL A 299 6.10 6.64 -1.75
N PHE A 300 4.83 6.70 -2.10
CA PHE A 300 4.06 5.56 -2.58
C PHE A 300 3.67 5.75 -4.02
N VAL A 301 3.98 4.75 -4.83
CA VAL A 301 3.65 4.70 -6.26
C VAL A 301 2.81 3.47 -6.52
N SER A 302 1.61 3.65 -7.04
CA SER A 302 0.73 2.57 -7.43
C SER A 302 0.19 2.77 -8.84
N MET A 303 -0.24 1.69 -9.47
CA MET A 303 -0.98 1.79 -10.72
C MET A 303 -2.45 2.04 -10.38
N ARG A 304 -3.05 3.04 -11.03
CA ARG A 304 -4.47 3.29 -10.94
C ARG A 304 -5.20 2.19 -11.71
N ASN A 305 -6.05 1.44 -11.05
CA ASN A 305 -6.88 0.44 -11.71
C ASN A 305 -7.97 1.13 -12.55
N GLU A 306 -8.45 0.47 -13.60
CA GLU A 306 -9.59 0.99 -14.38
C GLU A 306 -10.83 1.24 -13.52
N ILE A 307 -11.03 0.42 -12.48
CA ILE A 307 -12.10 0.56 -11.50
C ILE A 307 -11.97 1.89 -10.74
N ASP A 308 -10.77 2.25 -10.29
CA ASP A 308 -10.53 3.53 -9.58
C ASP A 308 -10.83 4.73 -10.50
N SER A 309 -10.46 4.62 -11.79
CA SER A 309 -10.73 5.68 -12.78
C SER A 309 -12.23 5.84 -13.08
N VAL A 310 -12.98 4.75 -13.06
CA VAL A 310 -14.44 4.77 -13.21
C VAL A 310 -15.10 5.35 -11.97
N GLN A 311 -14.65 4.99 -10.77
CA GLN A 311 -15.14 5.56 -9.52
C GLN A 311 -14.87 7.07 -9.46
N ASP A 312 -13.67 7.52 -9.80
CA ASP A 312 -13.32 8.95 -9.88
C ASP A 312 -14.21 9.70 -10.90
N ALA A 313 -14.47 9.08 -12.05
CA ALA A 313 -15.35 9.67 -13.07
C ALA A 313 -16.81 9.76 -12.61
N MET A 314 -17.27 8.76 -11.85
CA MET A 314 -18.60 8.76 -11.23
C MET A 314 -18.73 9.81 -10.13
N LEU A 315 -17.72 9.90 -9.24
CA LEU A 315 -17.66 10.90 -8.18
C LEU A 315 -17.63 12.32 -8.76
N LYS A 316 -16.86 12.54 -9.81
CA LYS A 316 -16.82 13.82 -10.51
C LYS A 316 -18.17 14.19 -11.15
N ARG A 317 -18.87 13.23 -11.76
CA ARG A 317 -20.22 13.44 -12.32
C ARG A 317 -21.27 13.69 -11.25
N ALA A 318 -21.14 13.02 -10.08
CA ALA A 318 -22.00 13.26 -8.92
C ALA A 318 -21.78 14.69 -8.38
N ALA A 319 -20.51 15.12 -8.27
CA ALA A 319 -20.15 16.49 -7.86
C ALA A 319 -20.66 17.56 -8.83
N GLU A 320 -20.73 17.27 -10.13
CA GLU A 320 -21.29 18.15 -11.16
C GLU A 320 -22.84 18.13 -11.19
N GLY A 321 -23.50 17.39 -10.28
CA GLY A 321 -24.97 17.24 -10.26
C GLY A 321 -25.54 16.48 -11.47
N LYS A 322 -24.69 15.82 -12.25
CA LYS A 322 -25.07 15.07 -13.44
C LYS A 322 -25.34 13.59 -13.18
N PHE A 323 -25.12 13.14 -11.96
CA PHE A 323 -25.31 11.76 -11.54
C PHE A 323 -25.85 11.72 -10.12
N ASP A 324 -26.99 11.03 -9.90
CA ASP A 324 -27.52 10.75 -8.58
C ASP A 324 -27.20 9.28 -8.22
N PRO A 325 -26.32 9.04 -7.25
CA PRO A 325 -25.96 7.68 -6.83
C PRO A 325 -27.15 6.91 -6.23
N LEU A 326 -28.21 7.59 -5.79
CA LEU A 326 -29.40 6.99 -5.22
C LEU A 326 -30.46 6.60 -6.28
N SER A 327 -30.35 7.13 -7.51
CA SER A 327 -31.24 6.77 -8.63
C SER A 327 -30.79 5.52 -9.39
N TYR A 328 -29.88 4.75 -8.83
CA TYR A 328 -29.10 3.68 -9.44
C TYR A 328 -29.91 2.52 -10.04
N ASN A 329 -31.18 2.42 -9.72
CA ASN A 329 -31.98 1.23 -10.09
C ASN A 329 -32.57 1.24 -11.52
N THR A 330 -32.43 2.29 -12.31
CA THR A 330 -33.20 2.36 -13.57
C THR A 330 -32.42 2.66 -14.85
N ASN A 331 -31.21 3.24 -14.80
CA ASN A 331 -30.52 3.68 -16.04
C ASN A 331 -29.11 3.11 -16.27
N PHE A 332 -28.61 2.30 -15.38
CA PHE A 332 -27.23 1.77 -15.48
C PHE A 332 -27.13 0.55 -16.41
N GLU A 333 -28.22 -0.17 -16.61
CA GLU A 333 -28.25 -1.35 -17.50
C GLU A 333 -27.97 -1.00 -18.97
N GLU A 334 -28.23 0.23 -19.39
CA GLU A 334 -28.00 0.67 -20.78
C GLU A 334 -26.52 0.94 -21.10
N TYR A 335 -25.70 1.25 -20.05
CA TYR A 335 -24.26 1.54 -20.20
C TYR A 335 -23.33 0.34 -19.99
N LEU A 336 -23.82 -0.73 -19.35
CA LEU A 336 -23.03 -1.90 -18.92
C LEU A 336 -23.51 -3.21 -19.50
N SER A 337 -24.19 -3.20 -20.62
CA SER A 337 -24.87 -4.39 -21.17
C SER A 337 -23.94 -5.56 -21.56
N ASP A 338 -22.63 -5.40 -21.57
CA ASP A 338 -21.71 -6.43 -22.07
C ASP A 338 -20.69 -7.00 -21.07
N ASP A 339 -20.63 -6.54 -19.80
CA ASP A 339 -19.62 -7.05 -18.87
C ASP A 339 -20.21 -7.60 -17.56
N LYS A 340 -20.36 -8.93 -17.49
CA LYS A 340 -20.81 -9.67 -16.29
C LYS A 340 -19.83 -9.47 -15.11
N TYR A 341 -18.55 -9.31 -15.37
CA TYR A 341 -17.50 -9.13 -14.36
C TYR A 341 -17.66 -7.79 -13.62
N PHE A 342 -18.01 -6.73 -14.36
CA PHE A 342 -18.28 -5.41 -13.79
C PHE A 342 -19.52 -5.40 -12.90
N ARG A 343 -20.55 -6.17 -13.28
CA ARG A 343 -21.81 -6.32 -12.54
C ARG A 343 -21.61 -7.02 -11.19
N ASP A 344 -20.76 -8.04 -11.14
CA ASP A 344 -20.51 -8.82 -9.93
C ASP A 344 -19.69 -7.97 -8.91
N ILE A 345 -18.68 -7.21 -9.37
CA ILE A 345 -17.89 -6.31 -8.50
C ILE A 345 -18.76 -5.18 -7.95
N MET A 346 -19.63 -4.58 -8.78
CA MET A 346 -20.49 -3.48 -8.34
C MET A 346 -21.57 -3.96 -7.37
N SER A 347 -22.09 -5.19 -7.50
CA SER A 347 -23.09 -5.73 -6.57
C SER A 347 -22.51 -5.99 -5.17
N GLU A 348 -21.24 -6.37 -5.06
CA GLU A 348 -20.55 -6.54 -3.77
C GLU A 348 -20.21 -5.21 -3.10
N THR A 349 -19.91 -4.17 -3.89
CA THR A 349 -19.48 -2.86 -3.38
C THR A 349 -20.66 -1.97 -2.93
N PHE A 350 -21.87 -2.20 -3.45
CA PHE A 350 -23.05 -1.33 -3.22
C PHE A 350 -24.11 -1.91 -2.30
N VAL A 351 -23.89 -3.07 -1.66
CA VAL A 351 -24.87 -3.71 -0.76
C VAL A 351 -25.12 -2.92 0.53
N ASP A 352 -24.19 -2.02 0.92
CA ASP A 352 -24.39 -1.13 2.07
C ASP A 352 -24.40 0.33 1.62
N GLY A 353 -25.58 0.94 1.50
CA GLY A 353 -25.79 2.35 1.10
C GLY A 353 -25.08 3.39 1.99
N ASN A 354 -24.43 2.96 3.10
CA ASN A 354 -23.56 3.79 3.93
C ASN A 354 -22.06 3.67 3.56
N ALA A 355 -21.65 2.62 2.85
CA ALA A 355 -20.25 2.42 2.46
C ALA A 355 -19.79 3.40 1.36
N VAL A 356 -20.74 3.95 0.58
CA VAL A 356 -20.44 4.92 -0.50
C VAL A 356 -20.09 6.31 0.04
N LYS A 357 -20.47 6.62 1.28
CA LYS A 357 -20.17 7.95 1.88
C LYS A 357 -18.77 8.06 2.51
N GLN A 358 -18.07 6.94 2.72
CA GLN A 358 -16.70 6.93 3.29
C GLN A 358 -15.91 5.76 2.71
N GLY A 359 -15.40 5.93 1.50
CA GLY A 359 -14.48 4.98 0.90
C GLY A 359 -13.13 4.99 1.62
N LEU A 360 -12.98 4.20 2.69
CA LEU A 360 -11.67 3.87 3.25
C LEU A 360 -10.97 2.91 2.29
N VAL A 361 -9.96 3.38 1.59
CA VAL A 361 -9.07 2.52 0.82
C VAL A 361 -8.00 2.03 1.78
N SER A 362 -8.25 0.88 2.42
CA SER A 362 -7.26 0.17 3.23
C SER A 362 -6.71 -1.03 2.47
N ASP A 363 -5.47 -1.43 2.78
CA ASP A 363 -4.79 -2.63 2.26
C ASP A 363 -4.38 -2.64 0.78
N ARG A 364 -4.31 -1.49 0.11
CA ARG A 364 -3.68 -1.45 -1.22
C ARG A 364 -2.17 -1.59 -1.10
N GLN A 365 -1.61 -2.48 -1.92
CA GLN A 365 -0.17 -2.59 -2.10
C GLN A 365 0.31 -1.52 -3.09
N ALA A 366 1.44 -0.91 -2.77
CA ALA A 366 2.11 0.07 -3.60
C ALA A 366 3.62 -0.11 -3.51
N TYR A 367 4.34 0.33 -4.52
CA TYR A 367 5.79 0.47 -4.40
C TYR A 367 6.07 1.62 -3.43
N MET A 368 6.79 1.35 -2.37
CA MET A 368 7.13 2.32 -1.33
C MET A 368 8.63 2.58 -1.31
N GLU A 369 8.99 3.84 -1.16
CA GLU A 369 10.35 4.28 -0.92
C GLU A 369 10.38 5.29 0.24
N ILE A 370 11.30 5.11 1.17
CA ILE A 370 11.58 6.10 2.21
C ILE A 370 12.84 6.86 1.82
N ILE A 371 12.68 8.17 1.66
CA ILE A 371 13.74 9.06 1.24
C ILE A 371 13.98 10.18 2.25
N GLU A 372 15.20 10.64 2.32
CA GLU A 372 15.61 11.85 3.04
C GLU A 372 15.93 12.96 2.04
N VAL A 373 15.28 14.11 2.19
CA VAL A 373 15.52 15.31 1.39
C VAL A 373 15.83 16.48 2.34
N ASN A 374 17.10 16.80 2.50
CA ASN A 374 17.53 17.83 3.46
C ASN A 374 17.46 19.24 2.85
N ASN A 375 17.71 19.37 1.56
CA ASN A 375 17.61 20.63 0.83
C ASN A 375 17.52 20.38 -0.70
N PHE A 376 17.16 21.43 -1.44
CA PHE A 376 17.00 21.37 -2.89
C PHE A 376 18.31 21.19 -3.69
N ASN A 377 19.47 21.34 -3.06
CA ASN A 377 20.79 21.24 -3.72
C ASN A 377 21.42 19.85 -3.60
N GLN A 378 20.81 18.94 -2.86
CA GLN A 378 21.32 17.60 -2.64
C GLN A 378 20.34 16.57 -3.17
N LEU A 379 20.87 15.53 -3.82
CA LEU A 379 20.05 14.40 -4.23
C LEU A 379 19.46 13.70 -3.01
N PRO A 380 18.22 13.27 -3.10
CA PRO A 380 17.58 12.47 -2.05
C PRO A 380 18.42 11.24 -1.70
N ARG A 381 18.37 10.83 -0.44
CA ARG A 381 18.96 9.58 0.03
C ARG A 381 17.86 8.57 0.27
N VAL A 382 17.99 7.40 -0.31
CA VAL A 382 17.06 6.30 -0.13
C VAL A 382 17.47 5.49 1.11
N TYR A 383 16.54 5.28 2.02
CA TYR A 383 16.72 4.50 3.25
C TYR A 383 16.04 3.15 3.21
N LYS A 384 14.87 3.06 2.61
CA LYS A 384 14.10 1.82 2.50
C LYS A 384 13.41 1.77 1.15
N VAL A 385 13.38 0.58 0.56
CA VAL A 385 12.59 0.26 -0.64
C VAL A 385 11.76 -0.97 -0.34
N ASP A 386 10.45 -0.87 -0.52
CA ASP A 386 9.53 -1.99 -0.41
C ASP A 386 8.62 -2.03 -1.64
N PRO A 387 8.84 -3.00 -2.57
CA PRO A 387 8.00 -3.15 -3.76
C PRO A 387 6.54 -3.51 -3.46
N TYR A 388 6.26 -3.97 -2.24
CA TYR A 388 4.95 -4.42 -1.79
C TYR A 388 4.49 -3.66 -0.55
N GLY A 389 4.95 -2.42 -0.39
CA GLY A 389 4.61 -1.57 0.72
C GLY A 389 3.10 -1.40 0.86
N ARG A 390 2.64 -1.34 2.10
CA ARG A 390 1.22 -1.21 2.41
C ARG A 390 0.86 0.28 2.50
N LEU A 391 0.00 0.74 1.59
CA LEU A 391 -0.43 2.12 1.57
C LEU A 391 -1.16 2.48 2.87
N PRO A 392 -0.84 3.63 3.51
CA PRO A 392 -1.62 4.13 4.63
C PRO A 392 -3.09 4.34 4.24
N THR A 393 -3.99 4.19 5.21
CA THR A 393 -5.42 4.41 4.99
C THR A 393 -5.67 5.86 4.60
N VAL A 394 -6.26 6.08 3.44
CA VAL A 394 -6.65 7.40 2.96
C VAL A 394 -8.16 7.50 2.84
N LEU A 395 -8.72 8.59 3.34
CA LEU A 395 -10.10 8.94 3.11
C LEU A 395 -10.25 9.46 1.69
N VAL A 396 -11.03 8.76 0.88
CA VAL A 396 -11.55 9.33 -0.35
C VAL A 396 -12.84 10.04 0.01
N LEU A 397 -12.73 11.33 0.27
CA LEU A 397 -13.92 12.16 0.40
C LEU A 397 -14.60 12.22 -0.97
N SER A 398 -15.83 11.72 -1.06
CA SER A 398 -16.71 12.16 -2.13
C SER A 398 -16.75 13.67 -2.00
N SER A 399 -16.18 14.38 -2.98
CA SER A 399 -16.23 15.84 -3.00
C SER A 399 -17.69 16.28 -2.97
N GLU A 400 -18.21 16.55 -1.79
CA GLU A 400 -19.31 17.49 -1.65
C GLU A 400 -18.71 18.85 -2.01
N VAL A 401 -18.70 19.11 -3.29
CA VAL A 401 -18.45 20.47 -3.80
C VAL A 401 -19.73 21.23 -3.61
N ASN A 402 -19.72 22.15 -2.68
CA ASN A 402 -20.61 23.31 -2.72
C ASN A 402 -20.26 24.22 -3.90
#